data_8deec997321312ae6ce8f47eb84f84eb
#
_entry.id   8deec997321312ae6ce8f47eb84f84eb
#
_cell.length_a   1.000
_cell.length_b   1.000
_cell.length_c   1.000
_cell.angle_alpha   90.00
_cell.angle_beta   90.00
_cell.angle_gamma   90.00
#
_symmetry.space_group_name_H-M   'P 1'
#
loop_
_entity.id
_entity.type
_entity.pdbx_description
1 polymer ?
#
loop_
_entity_poly.entity_id
_entity_poly.type
_entity_poly.pdbx_seq_one_letter_code
_entity_poly.pdbx_strand_id
1 'polypeptide(L)'
;MLAACRTQQNPDVQPNFDLTCTNVEGFLDQLYEFHQAFRSCFVRREPREHFLRYMAGQLSSLERKSIEPMALHIEGGNIRGMQRFISDDVWKEDEMRQIYHGMVAEEMGEPQGMMIFDESGFVKKGQDSVGVARQ
;
A
#
# COMPACT_ATOMS: atom_id res chain seq x y z
N MET A 1 0.21 25.45 -0.81
CA MET A 1 1.31 26.18 -0.17
C MET A 1 1.54 25.59 1.23
N LEU A 2 2.16 24.43 1.32
CA LEU A 2 2.51 23.78 2.57
C LEU A 2 3.96 24.12 2.89
N ALA A 3 4.13 24.98 3.90
CA ALA A 3 5.43 25.40 4.38
C ALA A 3 6.18 24.21 4.97
N ALA A 4 7.40 23.98 4.46
CA ALA A 4 8.32 23.00 4.98
C ALA A 4 8.68 23.34 6.43
N CYS A 5 8.06 22.68 7.38
CA CYS A 5 8.51 22.64 8.76
C CYS A 5 9.52 21.51 8.92
N ARG A 6 10.79 21.77 8.57
CA ARG A 6 11.91 20.95 9.02
C ARG A 6 12.22 21.32 10.47
N THR A 7 11.44 20.79 11.37
CA THR A 7 11.83 20.71 12.78
C THR A 7 12.86 19.61 12.87
N GLN A 8 14.06 19.92 13.40
CA GLN A 8 15.04 18.92 13.83
C GLN A 8 14.35 18.05 14.88
N GLN A 9 13.87 16.90 14.48
CA GLN A 9 13.28 15.93 15.41
C GLN A 9 14.42 15.26 16.16
N ASN A 10 14.39 15.40 17.49
CA ASN A 10 15.19 14.57 18.39
C ASN A 10 14.80 13.08 18.12
N PRO A 11 15.74 12.19 17.77
CA PRO A 11 15.42 10.82 17.39
C PRO A 11 14.75 9.98 18.47
N ASP A 12 14.77 10.45 19.73
CA ASP A 12 14.21 9.73 20.89
C ASP A 12 12.77 10.13 21.23
N VAL A 13 12.17 11.08 20.52
CA VAL A 13 10.78 11.49 20.76
C VAL A 13 9.90 10.81 19.71
N GLN A 14 9.25 9.72 20.10
CA GLN A 14 8.16 9.16 19.28
C GLN A 14 7.04 10.22 19.16
N PRO A 15 6.59 10.53 17.95
CA PRO A 15 5.47 11.46 17.80
C PRO A 15 4.23 10.87 18.47
N ASN A 16 3.73 11.57 19.46
CA ASN A 16 2.46 11.19 20.10
C ASN A 16 1.32 11.63 19.18
N PHE A 17 0.71 10.67 18.49
CA PHE A 17 -0.47 10.92 17.67
C PHE A 17 -1.72 10.74 18.53
N ASP A 18 -2.26 11.82 19.03
CA ASP A 18 -3.60 11.81 19.62
C ASP A 18 -4.64 11.64 18.49
N LEU A 19 -4.93 10.39 18.15
CA LEU A 19 -5.95 10.06 17.15
C LEU A 19 -7.33 10.28 17.74
N THR A 20 -8.04 11.25 17.22
CA THR A 20 -9.47 11.49 17.53
C THR A 20 -10.36 10.64 16.61
N CYS A 21 -11.61 10.41 17.00
CA CYS A 21 -12.60 9.73 16.14
C CYS A 21 -12.71 10.42 14.78
N THR A 22 -12.67 11.75 14.73
CA THR A 22 -12.71 12.54 13.50
C THR A 22 -11.51 12.25 12.58
N ASN A 23 -10.31 12.04 13.13
CA ASN A 23 -9.13 11.65 12.33
C ASN A 23 -9.30 10.27 11.72
N VAL A 24 -9.91 9.33 12.46
CA VAL A 24 -10.17 7.97 11.98
C VAL A 24 -11.22 7.98 10.87
N GLU A 25 -12.31 8.73 11.04
CA GLU A 25 -13.34 8.90 10.01
C GLU A 25 -12.76 9.53 8.74
N GLY A 26 -11.99 10.61 8.86
CA GLY A 26 -11.32 11.25 7.72
C GLY A 26 -10.33 10.32 7.00
N PHE A 27 -9.64 9.45 7.73
CA PHE A 27 -8.76 8.45 7.14
C PHE A 27 -9.53 7.39 6.36
N LEU A 28 -10.66 6.92 6.86
CA LEU A 28 -11.50 5.94 6.16
C LEU A 28 -12.08 6.53 4.88
N ASP A 29 -12.49 7.79 4.89
CA ASP A 29 -12.98 8.48 3.70
C ASP A 29 -11.86 8.60 2.65
N GLN A 30 -10.65 8.98 3.05
CA GLN A 30 -9.49 9.04 2.16
C GLN A 30 -9.12 7.67 1.59
N LEU A 31 -9.15 6.61 2.41
CA LEU A 31 -8.92 5.25 1.94
C LEU A 31 -9.96 4.82 0.91
N TYR A 32 -11.21 5.19 1.12
CA TYR A 32 -12.29 4.89 0.19
C TYR A 32 -12.14 5.67 -1.12
N GLU A 33 -11.82 6.96 -1.07
CA GLU A 33 -11.53 7.79 -2.25
C GLU A 33 -10.35 7.22 -3.05
N PHE A 34 -9.26 6.89 -2.37
CA PHE A 34 -8.12 6.22 -2.99
C PHE A 34 -8.52 4.91 -3.68
N HIS A 35 -9.32 4.08 -3.03
CA HIS A 35 -9.82 2.85 -3.62
C HIS A 35 -10.70 3.12 -4.85
N GLN A 36 -11.55 4.16 -4.84
CA GLN A 36 -12.41 4.49 -5.96
C GLN A 36 -11.64 4.91 -7.22
N ALA A 37 -10.48 5.51 -7.07
CA ALA A 37 -9.62 5.88 -8.21
C ALA A 37 -9.21 4.66 -9.06
N PHE A 38 -9.10 3.48 -8.45
CA PHE A 38 -8.75 2.23 -9.16
C PHE A 38 -9.97 1.44 -9.65
N ARG A 39 -11.18 2.00 -9.57
CA ARG A 39 -12.40 1.28 -9.93
C ARG A 39 -12.38 0.74 -11.35
N SER A 40 -11.86 1.48 -12.30
CA SER A 40 -11.79 1.11 -13.73
C SER A 40 -10.82 -0.07 -14.01
N CYS A 41 -9.90 -0.32 -13.07
CA CYS A 41 -8.93 -1.42 -13.18
C CYS A 41 -9.58 -2.80 -13.00
N PHE A 42 -10.78 -2.86 -12.41
CA PHE A 42 -11.48 -4.09 -12.10
C PHE A 42 -12.73 -4.26 -12.94
N VAL A 43 -12.84 -5.37 -13.67
CA VAL A 43 -14.02 -5.70 -14.49
C VAL A 43 -15.20 -6.15 -13.61
N ARG A 44 -14.89 -6.85 -12.53
CA ARG A 44 -15.89 -7.43 -11.61
C ARG A 44 -15.90 -6.69 -10.26
N ARG A 45 -17.03 -6.83 -9.57
CA ARG A 45 -17.22 -6.22 -8.25
C ARG A 45 -16.40 -6.90 -7.17
N GLU A 46 -16.32 -8.22 -7.20
CA GLU A 46 -15.67 -9.01 -6.14
C GLU A 46 -14.17 -8.69 -5.98
N PRO A 47 -13.33 -8.69 -7.06
CA PRO A 47 -11.92 -8.31 -6.94
C PRO A 47 -11.74 -6.88 -6.41
N ARG A 48 -12.63 -5.96 -6.78
CA ARG A 48 -12.60 -4.58 -6.27
C ARG A 48 -12.88 -4.52 -4.78
N GLU A 49 -13.84 -5.30 -4.27
CA GLU A 49 -14.10 -5.39 -2.83
C GLU A 49 -12.95 -6.06 -2.08
N HIS A 50 -12.34 -7.09 -2.67
CA HIS A 50 -11.15 -7.72 -2.10
C HIS A 50 -9.96 -6.77 -2.07
N PHE A 51 -9.80 -5.91 -3.06
CA PHE A 51 -8.78 -4.87 -3.07
C PHE A 51 -8.94 -3.91 -1.89
N LEU A 52 -10.15 -3.41 -1.63
CA LEU A 52 -10.42 -2.55 -0.47
C LEU A 52 -10.09 -3.26 0.85
N ARG A 53 -10.53 -4.51 1.00
CA ARG A 53 -10.25 -5.31 2.20
C ARG A 53 -8.76 -5.57 2.37
N TYR A 54 -8.06 -5.83 1.28
CA TYR A 54 -6.62 -6.03 1.30
C TYR A 54 -5.88 -4.78 1.76
N MET A 55 -6.22 -3.60 1.23
CA MET A 55 -5.65 -2.32 1.67
C MET A 55 -5.94 -2.07 3.15
N ALA A 56 -7.17 -2.25 3.60
CA ALA A 56 -7.54 -2.11 5.00
C ALA A 56 -6.73 -3.07 5.90
N GLY A 57 -6.51 -4.29 5.43
CA GLY A 57 -5.66 -5.27 6.12
C GLY A 57 -4.20 -4.84 6.23
N GLN A 58 -3.65 -4.27 5.16
CA GLN A 58 -2.28 -3.75 5.17
C GLN A 58 -2.11 -2.58 6.15
N LEU A 59 -3.13 -1.76 6.32
CA LEU A 59 -3.15 -0.60 7.21
C LEU A 59 -3.57 -0.95 8.65
N SER A 60 -4.00 -2.18 8.91
CA SER A 60 -4.40 -2.63 10.24
C SER A 60 -3.21 -2.76 11.20
N SER A 61 -3.49 -2.85 12.50
CA SER A 61 -2.50 -3.06 13.56
C SER A 61 -1.98 -4.50 13.68
N LEU A 62 -2.34 -5.39 12.76
CA LEU A 62 -1.86 -6.77 12.76
C LEU A 62 -0.34 -6.84 12.62
N GLU A 63 0.32 -7.58 13.49
CA GLU A 63 1.76 -7.83 13.37
C GLU A 63 2.09 -8.64 12.11
N ARG A 64 1.26 -9.65 11.82
CA ARG A 64 1.42 -10.50 10.64
C ARG A 64 0.39 -10.16 9.58
N LYS A 65 0.83 -9.54 8.49
CA LYS A 65 0.00 -9.10 7.37
C LYS A 65 0.00 -10.11 6.21
N SER A 66 -0.24 -11.40 6.53
CA SER A 66 -0.54 -12.41 5.52
C SER A 66 -2.06 -12.49 5.30
N ILE A 67 -2.47 -13.10 4.19
CA ILE A 67 -3.88 -13.11 3.74
C ILE A 67 -4.84 -13.65 4.80
N GLU A 68 -4.49 -14.75 5.45
CA GLU A 68 -5.37 -15.39 6.43
C GLU A 68 -5.65 -14.51 7.65
N PRO A 69 -4.65 -13.99 8.41
CA PRO A 69 -4.92 -13.07 9.51
C PRO A 69 -5.69 -11.82 9.08
N MET A 70 -5.37 -11.25 7.92
CA MET A 70 -6.10 -10.08 7.41
C MET A 70 -7.55 -10.39 7.11
N ALA A 71 -7.82 -11.53 6.45
CA ALA A 71 -9.19 -11.94 6.12
C ALA A 71 -10.04 -12.27 7.36
N LEU A 72 -9.42 -12.76 8.43
CA LEU A 72 -10.11 -13.05 9.70
C LEU A 72 -10.35 -11.77 10.52
N HIS A 73 -9.49 -10.77 10.37
CA HIS A 73 -9.57 -9.51 11.13
C HIS A 73 -10.58 -8.52 10.54
N ILE A 74 -10.75 -8.52 9.22
CA ILE A 74 -11.57 -7.53 8.51
C ILE A 74 -12.99 -8.04 8.32
N GLU A 75 -13.97 -7.16 8.60
CA GLU A 75 -15.37 -7.47 8.40
C GLU A 75 -15.66 -7.86 6.93
N GLY A 76 -16.38 -8.96 6.76
CA GLY A 76 -16.68 -9.53 5.44
C GLY A 76 -15.46 -10.11 4.72
N GLY A 77 -14.34 -10.30 5.42
CA GLY A 77 -13.16 -10.95 4.87
C GLY A 77 -13.41 -12.42 4.56
N ASN A 78 -12.86 -12.89 3.44
CA ASN A 78 -12.93 -14.27 2.99
C ASN A 78 -11.54 -14.72 2.57
N ILE A 79 -11.00 -15.71 3.27
CA ILE A 79 -9.63 -16.19 3.06
C ILE A 79 -9.43 -16.64 1.61
N ARG A 80 -10.31 -17.50 1.09
CA ARG A 80 -10.19 -18.02 -0.28
C ARG A 80 -10.37 -16.92 -1.33
N GLY A 81 -11.34 -16.00 -1.12
CA GLY A 81 -11.56 -14.88 -2.02
C GLY A 81 -10.36 -13.96 -2.09
N MET A 82 -9.76 -13.62 -0.94
CA MET A 82 -8.56 -12.78 -0.89
C MET A 82 -7.31 -13.49 -1.43
N GLN A 83 -7.19 -14.81 -1.23
CA GLN A 83 -6.12 -15.59 -1.86
C GLN A 83 -6.24 -15.56 -3.39
N ARG A 84 -7.42 -15.85 -3.93
CA ARG A 84 -7.67 -15.77 -5.39
C ARG A 84 -7.43 -14.39 -5.95
N PHE A 85 -7.85 -13.36 -5.22
CA PHE A 85 -7.61 -11.97 -5.60
C PHE A 85 -6.12 -11.70 -5.87
N ILE A 86 -5.22 -12.22 -5.04
CA ILE A 86 -3.77 -12.01 -5.19
C ILE A 86 -3.16 -12.93 -6.27
N SER A 87 -3.67 -14.17 -6.42
CA SER A 87 -3.02 -15.19 -7.27
C SER A 87 -3.62 -15.30 -8.67
N ASP A 88 -4.95 -15.21 -8.79
CA ASP A 88 -5.65 -15.66 -10.00
C ASP A 88 -6.56 -14.60 -10.62
N ASP A 89 -7.00 -13.60 -9.86
CA ASP A 89 -7.91 -12.58 -10.39
C ASP A 89 -7.18 -11.68 -11.39
N VAL A 90 -7.87 -11.38 -12.48
CA VAL A 90 -7.35 -10.52 -13.54
C VAL A 90 -7.82 -9.09 -13.32
N TRP A 91 -6.88 -8.18 -13.19
CA TRP A 91 -7.10 -6.73 -13.23
C TRP A 91 -6.19 -6.07 -14.25
N LYS A 92 -6.48 -4.85 -14.61
CA LYS A 92 -5.72 -4.07 -15.58
C LYS A 92 -4.49 -3.46 -14.88
N GLU A 93 -3.41 -4.21 -14.80
CA GLU A 93 -2.20 -3.83 -14.07
C GLU A 93 -1.58 -2.53 -14.59
N ASP A 94 -1.48 -2.37 -15.91
CA ASP A 94 -0.88 -1.17 -16.50
C ASP A 94 -1.73 0.09 -16.22
N GLU A 95 -3.06 -0.02 -16.27
CA GLU A 95 -3.96 1.07 -15.92
C GLU A 95 -3.82 1.44 -14.43
N MET A 96 -3.76 0.44 -13.56
CA MET A 96 -3.53 0.64 -12.12
C MET A 96 -2.19 1.34 -11.85
N ARG A 97 -1.13 0.91 -12.53
CA ARG A 97 0.20 1.51 -12.42
C ARG A 97 0.22 2.96 -12.88
N GLN A 98 -0.45 3.27 -13.98
CA GLN A 98 -0.57 4.64 -14.50
C GLN A 98 -1.31 5.56 -13.51
N ILE A 99 -2.44 5.11 -12.98
CA ILE A 99 -3.20 5.86 -11.97
C ILE A 99 -2.33 6.12 -10.73
N TYR A 100 -1.67 5.09 -10.22
CA TYR A 100 -0.78 5.22 -9.07
C TYR A 100 0.38 6.18 -9.31
N HIS A 101 1.06 6.08 -10.46
CA HIS A 101 2.15 6.99 -10.81
C HIS A 101 1.66 8.44 -10.97
N GLY A 102 0.45 8.64 -11.50
CA GLY A 102 -0.17 9.96 -11.58
C GLY A 102 -0.36 10.57 -10.18
N MET A 103 -0.95 9.82 -9.26
CA MET A 103 -1.13 10.26 -7.87
C MET A 103 0.19 10.59 -7.18
N VAL A 104 1.21 9.72 -7.34
CA VAL A 104 2.53 9.97 -6.77
C VAL A 104 3.16 11.24 -7.36
N ALA A 105 3.01 11.45 -8.67
CA ALA A 105 3.54 12.65 -9.32
C ALA A 105 2.83 13.93 -8.86
N GLU A 106 1.51 13.87 -8.62
CA GLU A 106 0.73 15.03 -8.12
C GLU A 106 1.06 15.35 -6.67
N GLU A 107 1.17 14.34 -5.79
CA GLU A 107 1.37 14.55 -4.36
C GLU A 107 2.83 14.74 -3.97
N MET A 108 3.76 14.09 -4.66
CA MET A 108 5.18 14.05 -4.30
C MET A 108 6.08 14.68 -5.36
N GLY A 109 5.52 15.12 -6.51
CA GLY A 109 6.28 15.70 -7.60
C GLY A 109 6.86 17.06 -7.20
N GLU A 110 8.19 17.15 -7.17
CA GLU A 110 8.94 18.38 -6.92
C GLU A 110 9.87 18.65 -8.11
N PRO A 111 9.69 19.78 -8.84
CA PRO A 111 10.49 20.07 -10.05
C PRO A 111 12.00 20.10 -9.83
N GLN A 112 12.44 20.36 -8.60
CA GLN A 112 13.85 20.33 -8.20
C GLN A 112 14.19 19.13 -7.32
N GLY A 113 13.29 18.15 -7.24
CA GLY A 113 13.46 16.93 -6.48
C GLY A 113 14.62 16.08 -7.00
N MET A 114 15.31 15.40 -6.10
CA MET A 114 16.35 14.40 -6.44
C MET A 114 15.78 13.02 -6.27
N MET A 115 15.84 12.20 -7.34
CA MET A 115 15.48 10.79 -7.27
C MET A 115 16.71 9.96 -6.97
N ILE A 116 16.67 9.21 -5.88
CA ILE A 116 17.77 8.33 -5.47
C ILE A 116 17.31 6.89 -5.71
N PHE A 117 18.09 6.17 -6.53
CA PHE A 117 17.91 4.73 -6.72
C PHE A 117 18.95 4.00 -5.87
N ASP A 118 18.46 3.09 -5.02
CA ASP A 118 19.31 2.21 -4.23
C ASP A 118 18.99 0.75 -4.54
N GLU A 119 20.01 -0.07 -4.72
CA GLU A 119 19.85 -1.50 -4.95
C GLU A 119 19.89 -2.24 -3.61
N SER A 120 18.78 -2.83 -3.20
CA SER A 120 18.72 -3.70 -2.04
C SER A 120 19.04 -5.14 -2.44
N GLY A 121 20.23 -5.61 -2.08
CA GLY A 121 20.62 -7.00 -2.25
C GLY A 121 19.99 -7.90 -1.17
N PHE A 122 19.20 -8.88 -1.58
CA PHE A 122 18.71 -9.92 -0.67
C PHE A 122 19.64 -11.13 -0.71
N VAL A 123 20.13 -11.56 0.46
CA VAL A 123 20.90 -12.79 0.58
C VAL A 123 19.98 -13.99 0.34
N LYS A 124 20.14 -14.67 -0.79
CA LYS A 124 19.44 -15.93 -1.09
C LYS A 124 20.29 -17.13 -0.72
N LYS A 125 19.68 -18.13 -0.09
CA LYS A 125 20.26 -19.47 0.07
C LYS A 125 20.02 -20.26 -1.22
N GLY A 126 21.09 -20.61 -1.95
CA GLY A 126 21.04 -21.41 -3.18
C GLY A 126 22.03 -20.94 -4.22
N GLN A 127 22.53 -21.88 -5.03
CA GLN A 127 23.57 -21.60 -6.05
C GLN A 127 22.99 -21.36 -7.46
N ASP A 128 21.71 -21.68 -7.69
CA ASP A 128 21.09 -21.75 -9.02
C ASP A 128 19.96 -20.71 -9.24
N SER A 129 20.03 -19.56 -8.60
CA SER A 129 19.04 -18.50 -8.82
C SER A 129 19.47 -17.55 -9.93
N VAL A 130 18.61 -17.38 -10.94
CA VAL A 130 18.79 -16.39 -12.03
C VAL A 130 18.86 -14.97 -11.43
N GLY A 131 19.86 -14.17 -11.85
CA GLY A 131 20.04 -12.79 -11.38
C GLY A 131 20.78 -12.64 -10.05
N VAL A 132 21.47 -13.69 -9.58
CA VAL A 132 22.30 -13.65 -8.36
C VAL A 132 23.76 -13.56 -8.75
N ALA A 133 24.46 -12.51 -8.28
CA ALA A 133 25.91 -12.39 -8.36
C ALA A 133 26.53 -12.69 -6.99
N ARG A 134 27.74 -13.27 -6.98
CA ARG A 134 28.53 -13.37 -5.74
C ARG A 134 29.08 -11.99 -5.41
N GLN A 135 28.84 -11.54 -4.20
CA GLN A 135 29.56 -10.43 -3.59
C GLN A 135 30.89 -10.91 -3.05
#